data_552521b32c1cd27813bca3dc3e6aa04a
#
_entry.id   552521b32c1cd27813bca3dc3e6aa04a
#
_cell.length_a   1.000
_cell.length_b   1.000
_cell.length_c   1.000
_cell.angle_alpha   90.00
_cell.angle_beta   90.00
_cell.angle_gamma   90.00
#
_symmetry.space_group_name_H-M   'P 1'
#
loop_
_entity.id
_entity.type
_entity.pdbx_description
1 polymer ?
#
loop_
_entity_poly.entity_id
_entity_poly.type
_entity_poly.pdbx_seq_one_letter_code
_entity_poly.pdbx_strand_id
1 'polypeptide(L)'
;MSNSYPQELSTGVNNLWTTRRAYAQVIHIFATYLTIGVRSILAGEPLRRIARRRSLVLLAGLLLFVNMPNASAINTPRDVNNYKLYAHMKLLDAKQYRCVELLWMRESLWNPRADNPNSSAYGIPQLLKMKEKDPFKQIDLGLKYIAHRHKTPCQAWDYHRRTGHY
;
A
#
# COMPACT_ATOMS: atom_id res chain seq x y z
N MET A 1 39.25 5.03 8.96
CA MET A 1 38.05 4.17 8.96
C MET A 1 36.93 4.98 8.33
N SER A 2 36.70 4.77 7.05
CA SER A 2 35.80 5.57 6.22
C SER A 2 34.36 5.07 6.38
N ASN A 3 33.48 5.94 6.89
CA ASN A 3 32.06 5.72 7.02
C ASN A 3 31.39 5.97 5.67
N SER A 4 31.14 4.94 4.89
CA SER A 4 30.34 5.03 3.68
C SER A 4 28.89 4.70 4.02
N TYR A 5 28.05 5.74 4.16
CA TYR A 5 26.60 5.60 4.16
C TYR A 5 26.11 5.38 2.71
N PRO A 6 25.27 4.40 2.42
CA PRO A 6 24.64 4.29 1.11
C PRO A 6 23.68 5.44 0.90
N GLN A 7 23.86 6.19 -0.17
CA GLN A 7 22.98 7.20 -0.70
C GLN A 7 21.76 6.50 -1.34
N GLU A 8 20.70 6.28 -0.61
CA GLU A 8 19.39 5.89 -1.17
C GLU A 8 18.36 6.98 -0.88
N LEU A 9 18.52 8.14 -1.50
CA LEU A 9 17.53 9.21 -1.54
C LEU A 9 17.12 9.47 -2.99
N SER A 10 16.39 8.53 -3.62
CA SER A 10 15.93 8.76 -5.01
C SER A 10 14.56 8.20 -5.39
N THR A 11 13.82 7.56 -4.50
CA THR A 11 12.54 6.93 -4.90
C THR A 11 11.28 7.75 -4.63
N GLY A 12 11.38 8.92 -4.00
CA GLY A 12 10.23 9.78 -3.69
C GLY A 12 9.70 10.61 -4.87
N VAL A 13 10.48 10.82 -5.92
CA VAL A 13 10.15 11.78 -6.98
C VAL A 13 9.35 11.15 -8.13
N ASN A 14 9.44 9.83 -8.32
CA ASN A 14 8.80 9.16 -9.45
C ASN A 14 7.27 9.05 -9.36
N ASN A 15 6.71 9.14 -8.16
CA ASN A 15 5.25 9.04 -7.98
C ASN A 15 4.48 10.32 -8.32
N LEU A 16 5.15 11.48 -8.32
CA LEU A 16 4.53 12.75 -8.71
C LEU A 16 4.32 12.85 -10.22
N TRP A 17 5.17 12.23 -11.03
CA TRP A 17 5.07 12.24 -12.49
C TRP A 17 3.98 11.33 -13.02
N THR A 18 3.74 10.18 -12.40
CA THR A 18 2.64 9.26 -12.77
C THR A 18 1.28 9.85 -12.46
N THR A 19 1.13 10.55 -11.34
CA THR A 19 -0.13 11.24 -10.97
C THR A 19 -0.41 12.41 -11.91
N ARG A 20 0.59 13.21 -12.28
CA ARG A 20 0.42 14.31 -13.24
C ARG A 20 0.02 13.83 -14.63
N ARG A 21 0.59 12.72 -15.12
CA ARG A 21 0.19 12.13 -16.40
C ARG A 21 -1.25 11.61 -16.39
N ALA A 22 -1.70 10.97 -15.32
CA ALA A 22 -3.08 10.52 -15.19
C ALA A 22 -4.07 11.70 -15.16
N TYR A 23 -3.76 12.79 -14.44
CA TYR A 23 -4.56 14.00 -14.44
C TYR A 23 -4.61 14.68 -15.81
N ALA A 24 -3.47 14.76 -16.52
CA ALA A 24 -3.44 15.34 -17.86
C ALA A 24 -4.30 14.55 -18.85
N GLN A 25 -4.32 13.23 -18.78
CA GLN A 25 -5.18 12.39 -19.63
C GLN A 25 -6.66 12.59 -19.33
N VAL A 26 -7.06 12.69 -18.06
CA VAL A 26 -8.46 12.96 -17.69
C VAL A 26 -8.91 14.34 -18.20
N ILE A 27 -8.08 15.38 -18.06
CA ILE A 27 -8.38 16.72 -18.55
C ILE A 27 -8.51 16.73 -20.11
N HIS A 28 -7.65 16.01 -20.82
CA HIS A 28 -7.72 15.88 -22.28
C HIS A 28 -9.01 15.20 -22.73
N ILE A 29 -9.44 14.17 -22.02
CA ILE A 29 -10.69 13.46 -22.31
C ILE A 29 -11.88 14.41 -22.09
N PHE A 30 -11.94 15.14 -20.98
CA PHE A 30 -13.00 16.12 -20.73
C PHE A 30 -13.01 17.26 -21.75
N ALA A 31 -11.85 17.79 -22.13
CA ALA A 31 -11.75 18.86 -23.15
C ALA A 31 -12.24 18.39 -24.53
N THR A 32 -11.94 17.16 -24.94
CA THR A 32 -12.42 16.57 -26.19
C THR A 32 -13.94 16.38 -26.18
N TYR A 33 -14.54 15.95 -25.09
CA TYR A 33 -16.00 15.82 -24.98
C TYR A 33 -16.72 17.17 -25.04
N LEU A 34 -16.16 18.22 -24.43
CA LEU A 34 -16.69 19.58 -24.48
C LEU A 34 -16.64 20.14 -25.90
N THR A 35 -15.54 19.97 -26.63
CA THR A 35 -15.39 20.48 -28.01
C THR A 35 -16.29 19.75 -28.98
N ILE A 36 -16.51 18.45 -28.85
CA ILE A 36 -17.45 17.66 -29.64
C ILE A 36 -18.90 18.13 -29.39
N GLY A 37 -19.24 18.39 -28.13
CA GLY A 37 -20.55 18.89 -27.72
C GLY A 37 -20.88 20.26 -28.34
N VAL A 38 -19.93 21.19 -28.30
CA VAL A 38 -20.11 22.54 -28.87
C VAL A 38 -20.20 22.52 -30.40
N ARG A 39 -19.37 21.71 -31.08
CA ARG A 39 -19.44 21.55 -32.54
C ARG A 39 -20.79 20.99 -33.04
N SER A 40 -21.36 20.04 -32.28
CA SER A 40 -22.68 19.47 -32.66
C SER A 40 -23.82 20.48 -32.53
N ILE A 41 -23.73 21.42 -31.60
CA ILE A 41 -24.72 22.50 -31.42
C ILE A 41 -24.62 23.51 -32.57
N LEU A 42 -23.40 23.88 -32.99
CA LEU A 42 -23.14 24.82 -34.07
C LEU A 42 -23.46 24.24 -35.45
N ALA A 43 -23.47 22.93 -35.63
CA ALA A 43 -23.78 22.26 -36.87
C ALA A 43 -25.29 22.08 -37.14
N GLY A 44 -26.17 22.59 -36.25
CA GLY A 44 -27.63 22.56 -36.45
C GLY A 44 -28.24 21.15 -36.46
N GLU A 45 -27.59 20.16 -35.86
CA GLU A 45 -28.11 18.79 -35.80
C GLU A 45 -29.40 18.70 -34.97
N PRO A 46 -30.41 17.93 -35.40
CA PRO A 46 -31.67 17.83 -34.66
C PRO A 46 -31.46 17.19 -33.29
N LEU A 47 -31.96 17.85 -32.25
CA LEU A 47 -31.79 17.50 -30.82
C LEU A 47 -32.02 16.01 -30.49
N ARG A 48 -32.93 15.34 -31.25
CA ARG A 48 -33.21 13.90 -31.07
C ARG A 48 -32.01 12.99 -31.37
N ARG A 49 -31.15 13.35 -32.34
CA ARG A 49 -29.94 12.57 -32.67
C ARG A 49 -28.85 12.77 -31.63
N ILE A 50 -28.73 13.98 -31.10
CA ILE A 50 -27.78 14.33 -30.06
C ILE A 50 -28.11 13.57 -28.77
N ALA A 51 -29.39 13.49 -28.40
CA ALA A 51 -29.85 12.77 -27.23
C ALA A 51 -29.55 11.25 -27.28
N ARG A 52 -29.81 10.60 -28.44
CA ARG A 52 -29.48 9.16 -28.61
C ARG A 52 -27.98 8.86 -28.52
N ARG A 53 -27.12 9.69 -29.11
CA ARG A 53 -25.66 9.51 -29.06
C ARG A 53 -25.11 9.74 -27.64
N ARG A 54 -25.64 10.72 -26.89
CA ARG A 54 -25.25 11.01 -25.51
C ARG A 54 -25.67 9.89 -24.55
N SER A 55 -26.87 9.31 -24.73
CA SER A 55 -27.34 8.19 -23.92
C SER A 55 -26.48 6.94 -24.11
N LEU A 56 -26.05 6.61 -25.32
CA LEU A 56 -25.18 5.47 -25.61
C LEU A 56 -23.77 5.65 -24.99
N VAL A 57 -23.23 6.86 -25.06
CA VAL A 57 -21.89 7.15 -24.46
C VAL A 57 -21.95 7.12 -22.95
N LEU A 58 -23.02 7.63 -22.34
CA LEU A 58 -23.19 7.57 -20.87
C LEU A 58 -23.40 6.14 -20.37
N LEU A 59 -24.17 5.31 -21.13
CA LEU A 59 -24.32 3.89 -20.79
C LEU A 59 -23.02 3.10 -20.94
N ALA A 60 -22.24 3.34 -21.99
CA ALA A 60 -20.93 2.73 -22.17
C ALA A 60 -19.93 3.16 -21.08
N GLY A 61 -19.95 4.43 -20.69
CA GLY A 61 -19.14 4.95 -19.57
C GLY A 61 -19.51 4.31 -18.23
N LEU A 62 -20.80 4.13 -17.96
CA LEU A 62 -21.28 3.52 -16.72
C LEU A 62 -20.89 2.03 -16.62
N LEU A 63 -20.96 1.30 -17.75
CA LEU A 63 -20.55 -0.11 -17.81
C LEU A 63 -19.03 -0.31 -17.57
N LEU A 64 -18.20 0.65 -17.97
CA LEU A 64 -16.75 0.61 -17.71
C LEU A 64 -16.41 0.86 -16.24
N PHE A 65 -17.22 1.64 -15.51
CA PHE A 65 -17.02 1.87 -14.07
C PHE A 65 -17.38 0.64 -13.20
N VAL A 66 -18.35 -0.18 -13.64
CA VAL A 66 -18.78 -1.37 -12.88
C VAL A 66 -17.73 -2.49 -12.88
N ASN A 67 -16.83 -2.50 -13.87
CA ASN A 67 -15.76 -3.50 -13.99
C ASN A 67 -14.38 -3.03 -13.46
N MET A 68 -14.31 -1.97 -12.66
CA MET A 68 -13.05 -1.69 -11.98
C MET A 68 -12.79 -2.82 -10.97
N PRO A 69 -11.70 -3.61 -11.15
CA PRO A 69 -11.34 -4.57 -10.13
C PRO A 69 -11.17 -3.79 -8.83
N ASN A 70 -11.83 -4.25 -7.77
CA ASN A 70 -11.56 -3.77 -6.42
C ASN A 70 -10.04 -3.79 -6.27
N ALA A 71 -9.43 -2.62 -6.22
CA ALA A 71 -8.01 -2.50 -5.93
C ALA A 71 -7.84 -3.13 -4.55
N SER A 72 -7.44 -4.40 -4.53
CA SER A 72 -7.00 -5.06 -3.31
C SER A 72 -6.00 -4.10 -2.71
N ALA A 73 -6.29 -3.58 -1.52
CA ALA A 73 -5.49 -2.56 -0.90
C ALA A 73 -4.06 -3.10 -0.74
N ILE A 74 -3.24 -2.82 -1.76
CA ILE A 74 -1.81 -3.09 -1.75
C ILE A 74 -1.27 -2.18 -0.67
N ASN A 75 -0.52 -2.72 0.30
CA ASN A 75 0.16 -1.89 1.28
C ASN A 75 1.01 -0.88 0.55
N THR A 76 0.67 0.38 0.68
CA THR A 76 1.46 1.44 0.08
C THR A 76 2.77 1.59 0.88
N PRO A 77 3.86 2.06 0.26
CA PRO A 77 5.09 2.36 1.00
C PRO A 77 4.85 3.30 2.19
N ARG A 78 3.85 4.18 2.10
CA ARG A 78 3.43 5.07 3.18
C ARG A 78 2.88 4.29 4.38
N ASP A 79 2.07 3.26 4.14
CA ASP A 79 1.49 2.45 5.21
C ASP A 79 2.57 1.68 5.96
N VAL A 80 3.52 1.08 5.25
CA VAL A 80 4.66 0.38 5.84
C VAL A 80 5.50 1.33 6.70
N ASN A 81 5.75 2.56 6.25
CA ASN A 81 6.48 3.55 7.02
C ASN A 81 5.73 3.95 8.30
N ASN A 82 4.40 4.06 8.27
CA ASN A 82 3.58 4.32 9.45
C ASN A 82 3.66 3.18 10.47
N TYR A 83 3.64 1.92 10.01
CA TYR A 83 3.80 0.75 10.89
C TYR A 83 5.18 0.72 11.56
N LYS A 84 6.23 1.01 10.81
CA LYS A 84 7.59 1.11 11.31
C LYS A 84 7.75 2.23 12.34
N LEU A 85 7.20 3.40 12.04
CA LEU A 85 7.21 4.54 12.97
C LEU A 85 6.49 4.19 14.27
N TYR A 86 5.33 3.55 14.19
CA TYR A 86 4.57 3.12 15.36
C TYR A 86 5.38 2.15 16.26
N ALA A 87 6.00 1.13 15.66
CA ALA A 87 6.85 0.20 16.40
C ALA A 87 8.04 0.90 17.06
N HIS A 88 8.66 1.87 16.39
CA HIS A 88 9.74 2.69 16.94
C HIS A 88 9.27 3.50 18.16
N MET A 89 8.10 4.14 18.05
CA MET A 89 7.52 4.90 19.17
C MET A 89 7.17 4.02 20.38
N LYS A 90 6.80 2.75 20.16
CA LYS A 90 6.51 1.81 21.25
C LYS A 90 7.77 1.35 21.99
N LEU A 91 8.88 1.19 21.29
CA LEU A 91 10.12 0.68 21.88
C LEU A 91 10.97 1.78 22.52
N LEU A 92 10.94 3.01 22.01
CA LEU A 92 11.76 4.16 22.46
C LEU A 92 13.26 3.88 22.55
N ASP A 93 13.72 2.82 21.87
CA ASP A 93 15.11 2.36 21.83
C ASP A 93 15.46 2.04 20.37
N ALA A 94 16.34 2.83 19.78
CA ALA A 94 16.72 2.72 18.38
C ALA A 94 17.39 1.39 18.03
N LYS A 95 18.18 0.81 18.97
CA LYS A 95 18.83 -0.48 18.78
C LYS A 95 17.79 -1.61 18.75
N GLN A 96 16.88 -1.62 19.71
CA GLN A 96 15.82 -2.63 19.80
C GLN A 96 14.85 -2.50 18.60
N TYR A 97 14.52 -1.27 18.22
CA TYR A 97 13.71 -1.03 17.02
C TYR A 97 14.40 -1.58 15.76
N ARG A 98 15.69 -1.35 15.57
CA ARG A 98 16.42 -1.89 14.42
C ARG A 98 16.35 -3.42 14.34
N CYS A 99 16.39 -4.09 15.48
CA CYS A 99 16.25 -5.55 15.54
C CYS A 99 14.84 -6.01 15.13
N VAL A 100 13.76 -5.35 15.59
CA VAL A 100 12.38 -5.61 15.15
C VAL A 100 12.21 -5.32 13.67
N GLU A 101 12.77 -4.22 13.19
CA GLU A 101 12.68 -3.86 11.78
C GLU A 101 13.24 -4.96 10.87
N LEU A 102 14.41 -5.50 11.22
CA LEU A 102 15.05 -6.60 10.49
C LEU A 102 14.26 -7.91 10.61
N LEU A 103 13.77 -8.21 11.81
CA LEU A 103 13.00 -9.41 12.08
C LEU A 103 11.72 -9.45 11.23
N TRP A 104 10.88 -8.42 11.33
CA TRP A 104 9.60 -8.39 10.62
C TRP A 104 9.73 -8.09 9.12
N MET A 105 10.87 -7.56 8.68
CA MET A 105 11.22 -7.53 7.27
C MET A 105 11.41 -8.96 6.71
N ARG A 106 11.97 -9.87 7.49
CA ARG A 106 12.14 -11.28 7.09
C ARG A 106 10.84 -12.07 7.19
N GLU A 107 10.01 -11.78 8.19
CA GLU A 107 8.77 -12.50 8.45
C GLU A 107 7.67 -12.20 7.42
N SER A 108 7.46 -10.93 7.10
CA SER A 108 6.29 -10.53 6.32
C SER A 108 6.53 -9.36 5.36
N LEU A 109 7.74 -8.80 5.30
CA LEU A 109 8.01 -7.49 4.67
C LEU A 109 7.12 -6.38 5.25
N TRP A 110 6.77 -6.46 6.54
CA TRP A 110 5.83 -5.56 7.21
C TRP A 110 4.41 -5.59 6.61
N ASN A 111 4.02 -6.67 5.98
CA ASN A 111 2.71 -6.82 5.38
C ASN A 111 1.69 -7.33 6.43
N PRO A 112 0.68 -6.52 6.83
CA PRO A 112 -0.33 -6.95 7.82
C PRO A 112 -1.28 -8.03 7.30
N ARG A 113 -1.23 -8.34 6.00
CA ARG A 113 -2.03 -9.38 5.36
C ARG A 113 -1.21 -10.58 4.91
N ALA A 114 0.07 -10.64 5.33
CA ALA A 114 0.89 -11.80 5.03
C ALA A 114 0.27 -13.05 5.64
N ASP A 115 0.01 -14.03 4.81
CA ASP A 115 -0.57 -15.32 5.18
C ASP A 115 0.39 -16.42 4.75
N ASN A 116 0.75 -17.30 5.68
CA ASN A 116 1.65 -18.40 5.39
C ASN A 116 0.83 -19.62 5.00
N PRO A 117 0.91 -20.09 3.74
CA PRO A 117 0.10 -21.20 3.25
C PRO A 117 0.39 -22.54 3.94
N ASN A 118 1.55 -22.66 4.61
CA ASN A 118 1.98 -23.88 5.28
C ASN A 118 1.79 -23.86 6.80
N SER A 119 1.23 -22.79 7.36
CA SER A 119 1.03 -22.67 8.81
C SER A 119 -0.14 -21.73 9.11
N SER A 120 -0.47 -21.57 10.40
CA SER A 120 -1.44 -20.57 10.86
C SER A 120 -0.83 -19.21 11.18
N ALA A 121 0.40 -18.94 10.73
CA ALA A 121 1.08 -17.67 10.95
C ALA A 121 0.50 -16.57 10.07
N TYR A 122 0.22 -15.40 10.66
CA TYR A 122 -0.42 -14.31 9.95
C TYR A 122 0.09 -12.93 10.39
N GLY A 123 0.03 -11.98 9.45
CA GLY A 123 0.25 -10.56 9.68
C GLY A 123 1.73 -10.15 9.78
N ILE A 124 1.96 -8.93 10.24
CA ILE A 124 3.31 -8.34 10.34
C ILE A 124 4.28 -9.24 11.14
N PRO A 125 3.92 -9.71 12.35
CA PRO A 125 4.83 -10.51 13.16
C PRO A 125 4.77 -12.02 12.88
N GLN A 126 3.96 -12.48 11.94
CA GLN A 126 3.79 -13.90 11.62
C GLN A 126 3.52 -14.80 12.85
N LEU A 127 2.65 -14.33 13.75
CA LEU A 127 2.27 -15.13 14.92
C LEU A 127 1.26 -16.22 14.56
N LEU A 128 1.45 -17.40 15.12
CA LEU A 128 0.54 -18.52 14.95
C LEU A 128 -0.86 -18.20 15.48
N LYS A 129 -1.90 -18.63 14.73
CA LYS A 129 -3.32 -18.44 15.08
C LYS A 129 -3.73 -16.97 15.27
N MET A 130 -2.99 -16.03 14.71
CA MET A 130 -3.34 -14.61 14.78
C MET A 130 -4.61 -14.35 13.97
N LYS A 131 -5.61 -13.72 14.62
CA LYS A 131 -6.88 -13.32 13.99
C LYS A 131 -7.01 -11.81 13.83
N GLU A 132 -6.12 -11.05 14.46
CA GLU A 132 -6.14 -9.59 14.42
C GLU A 132 -5.83 -9.08 13.01
N LYS A 133 -6.66 -8.14 12.53
CA LYS A 133 -6.52 -7.55 11.18
C LYS A 133 -5.97 -6.12 11.22
N ASP A 134 -6.08 -5.44 12.36
CA ASP A 134 -5.53 -4.11 12.55
C ASP A 134 -3.99 -4.17 12.64
N PRO A 135 -3.26 -3.50 11.73
CA PRO A 135 -1.79 -3.55 11.70
C PRO A 135 -1.14 -3.07 12.99
N PHE A 136 -1.68 -2.05 13.63
CA PHE A 136 -1.12 -1.49 14.85
C PHE A 136 -1.28 -2.45 16.04
N LYS A 137 -2.42 -3.12 16.12
CA LYS A 137 -2.65 -4.17 17.12
C LYS A 137 -1.80 -5.41 16.86
N GLN A 138 -1.56 -5.77 15.60
CA GLN A 138 -0.61 -6.84 15.24
C GLN A 138 0.79 -6.51 15.77
N ILE A 139 1.24 -5.26 15.64
CA ILE A 139 2.52 -4.78 16.17
C ILE A 139 2.55 -4.92 17.68
N ASP A 140 1.52 -4.45 18.39
CA ASP A 140 1.44 -4.58 19.85
C ASP A 140 1.50 -6.05 20.31
N LEU A 141 0.77 -6.94 19.64
CA LEU A 141 0.81 -8.38 19.92
C LEU A 141 2.18 -8.98 19.65
N GLY A 142 2.82 -8.59 18.54
CA GLY A 142 4.16 -9.03 18.19
C GLY A 142 5.22 -8.59 19.21
N LEU A 143 5.18 -7.34 19.65
CA LEU A 143 6.08 -6.83 20.68
C LEU A 143 5.85 -7.53 22.03
N LYS A 144 4.59 -7.78 22.40
CA LYS A 144 4.25 -8.55 23.60
C LYS A 144 4.77 -9.99 23.53
N TYR A 145 4.64 -10.64 22.39
CA TYR A 145 5.17 -11.99 22.16
C TYR A 145 6.70 -12.01 22.32
N ILE A 146 7.41 -11.06 21.68
CA ILE A 146 8.86 -10.92 21.81
C ILE A 146 9.29 -10.74 23.28
N ALA A 147 8.63 -9.84 24.01
CA ALA A 147 8.93 -9.59 25.42
C ALA A 147 8.75 -10.84 26.28
N HIS A 148 7.71 -11.62 26.03
CA HIS A 148 7.42 -12.84 26.77
C HIS A 148 8.42 -13.97 26.45
N ARG A 149 8.70 -14.22 25.16
CA ARG A 149 9.47 -15.38 24.72
C ARG A 149 10.98 -15.13 24.66
N HIS A 150 11.38 -13.94 24.22
CA HIS A 150 12.77 -13.60 23.94
C HIS A 150 13.35 -12.48 24.80
N LYS A 151 12.56 -11.90 25.70
CA LYS A 151 12.90 -10.75 26.55
C LYS A 151 13.07 -9.45 25.76
N THR A 152 13.89 -9.45 24.70
CA THR A 152 14.16 -8.25 23.91
C THR A 152 14.08 -8.52 22.39
N PRO A 153 13.77 -7.50 21.59
CA PRO A 153 13.79 -7.60 20.12
C PRO A 153 15.11 -8.11 19.53
N CYS A 154 16.25 -7.67 20.07
CA CYS A 154 17.54 -8.12 19.56
C CYS A 154 17.82 -9.59 19.89
N GLN A 155 17.35 -10.10 21.01
CA GLN A 155 17.42 -11.54 21.32
C GLN A 155 16.51 -12.36 20.40
N ALA A 156 15.32 -11.85 20.09
CA ALA A 156 14.43 -12.48 19.09
C ALA A 156 15.09 -12.53 17.71
N TRP A 157 15.68 -11.43 17.26
CA TRP A 157 16.40 -11.36 16.00
C TRP A 157 17.61 -12.32 15.96
N ASP A 158 18.41 -12.39 17.01
CA ASP A 158 19.53 -13.31 17.10
C ASP A 158 19.07 -14.77 17.08
N TYR A 159 17.96 -15.08 17.75
CA TYR A 159 17.35 -16.41 17.70
C TYR A 159 16.88 -16.75 16.28
N HIS A 160 16.12 -15.83 15.64
CA HIS A 160 15.64 -16.00 14.27
C HIS A 160 16.77 -16.24 13.26
N ARG A 161 17.89 -15.53 13.38
CA ARG A 161 19.03 -15.72 12.47
C ARG A 161 19.64 -17.12 12.55
N ARG A 162 19.50 -17.79 13.69
CA ARG A 162 20.06 -19.14 13.91
C ARG A 162 19.07 -20.25 13.53
N THR A 163 17.79 -20.01 13.72
CA THR A 163 16.76 -21.07 13.64
C THR A 163 15.78 -20.87 12.49
N GLY A 164 15.72 -19.68 11.89
CA GLY A 164 14.77 -19.33 10.84
C GLY A 164 13.36 -18.97 11.34
N HIS A 165 13.14 -18.95 12.67
CA HIS A 165 11.87 -18.56 13.33
C HIS A 165 12.13 -17.90 14.68
N TYR A 166 11.09 -17.34 15.31
CA TYR A 166 11.22 -16.72 16.64
C TYR A 166 9.99 -16.99 17.50
#